data_870581870706c89fff2271972a26e2c2
#
_entry.id   870581870706c89fff2271972a26e2c2
#
_cell.length_a   1.000
_cell.length_b   1.000
_cell.length_c   1.000
_cell.angle_alpha   90.00
_cell.angle_beta   90.00
_cell.angle_gamma   90.00
#
_symmetry.space_group_name_H-M   'P 1'
#
loop_
_entity.id
_entity.type
_entity.pdbx_description
1 polymer ?
#
loop_
_entity_poly.entity_id
_entity_poly.type
_entity_poly.pdbx_seq_one_letter_code
_entity_poly.pdbx_strand_id
1 'polypeptide(L)'
;MTRNEAREILMQILYEMDASKSMEAETAERLTQERLKGVNAQRGAQLLCSIIENLDAIDSSINEKSRSWKTGRMPKVDLAIMRLAIGEIRFDDTVPQ
;
A
#
# COMPACT_ATOMS: atom_id res chain seq x y z
N MET A 1 -1.07 -12.93 14.86
CA MET A 1 -1.64 -12.16 13.73
C MET A 1 -1.41 -12.91 12.43
N THR A 2 -2.47 -13.13 11.68
CA THR A 2 -2.37 -13.81 10.39
C THR A 2 -1.85 -12.86 9.31
N ARG A 3 -1.44 -13.43 8.17
CA ARG A 3 -1.00 -12.65 7.02
C ARG A 3 -2.14 -11.76 6.49
N ASN A 4 -3.36 -12.29 6.45
CA ASN A 4 -4.51 -11.53 5.99
C ASN A 4 -4.84 -10.36 6.92
N GLU A 5 -4.74 -10.56 8.22
CA GLU A 5 -4.93 -9.48 9.18
C GLU A 5 -3.88 -8.38 9.00
N ALA A 6 -2.63 -8.77 8.79
CA ALA A 6 -1.56 -7.81 8.53
C ALA A 6 -1.81 -7.03 7.23
N ARG A 7 -2.28 -7.70 6.17
CA ARG A 7 -2.61 -7.02 4.91
C ARG A 7 -3.73 -6.01 5.08
N GLU A 8 -4.76 -6.34 5.86
CA GLU A 8 -5.84 -5.40 6.17
C GLU A 8 -5.31 -4.14 6.83
N ILE A 9 -4.39 -4.31 7.78
CA ILE A 9 -3.79 -3.17 8.47
C ILE A 9 -2.97 -2.31 7.51
N LEU A 10 -2.21 -2.93 6.61
CA LEU A 10 -1.44 -2.18 5.61
C LEU A 10 -2.34 -1.41 4.65
N MET A 11 -3.44 -2.01 4.24
CA MET A 11 -4.43 -1.35 3.40
C MET A 11 -5.03 -0.14 4.11
N GLN A 12 -5.36 -0.27 5.38
CA GLN A 12 -5.89 0.83 6.18
C GLN A 12 -4.87 1.95 6.33
N ILE A 13 -3.60 1.61 6.52
CA ILE A 13 -2.53 2.60 6.61
C ILE A 13 -2.41 3.38 5.30
N LEU A 14 -2.41 2.68 4.16
CA LEU A 14 -2.37 3.36 2.85
C LEU A 14 -3.55 4.30 2.67
N TYR A 15 -4.74 3.84 3.04
CA TYR A 15 -5.93 4.66 2.97
C TYR A 15 -5.78 5.93 3.82
N GLU A 16 -5.35 5.79 5.05
CA GLU A 16 -5.20 6.91 5.97
C GLU A 16 -4.16 7.92 5.48
N MET A 17 -3.02 7.42 4.98
CA MET A 17 -1.98 8.29 4.45
C MET A 17 -2.46 9.08 3.23
N ASP A 18 -3.22 8.43 2.36
CA ASP A 18 -3.80 9.10 1.19
C ASP A 18 -4.82 10.16 1.61
N ALA A 19 -5.71 9.80 2.54
CA ALA A 19 -6.75 10.71 3.02
C ALA A 19 -6.17 11.92 3.75
N SER A 20 -5.09 11.74 4.49
CA SER A 20 -4.43 12.83 5.24
C SER A 20 -3.35 13.53 4.44
N LYS A 21 -3.11 13.12 3.19
CA LYS A 21 -2.07 13.68 2.31
C LYS A 21 -0.67 13.58 2.94
N SER A 22 -0.42 12.46 3.63
CA SER A 22 0.87 12.21 4.28
C SER A 22 1.51 10.92 3.73
N MET A 23 1.56 10.79 2.42
CA MET A 23 2.13 9.63 1.74
C MET A 23 3.65 9.70 1.77
N GLU A 24 4.21 9.47 2.96
CA GLU A 24 5.63 9.63 3.25
C GLU A 24 6.17 8.38 3.96
N ALA A 25 7.43 8.04 3.67
CA ALA A 25 8.09 6.88 4.27
C ALA A 25 8.09 6.94 5.80
N GLU A 26 8.35 8.11 6.37
CA GLU A 26 8.39 8.31 7.80
C GLU A 26 7.05 7.98 8.46
N THR A 27 5.95 8.43 7.85
CA THR A 27 4.60 8.14 8.32
C THR A 27 4.31 6.64 8.23
N ALA A 28 4.70 6.02 7.12
CA ALA A 28 4.51 4.58 6.93
C ALA A 28 5.24 3.77 8.00
N GLU A 29 6.48 4.13 8.29
CA GLU A 29 7.28 3.45 9.31
C GLU A 29 6.65 3.59 10.70
N ARG A 30 6.22 4.80 11.05
CA ARG A 30 5.58 5.04 12.34
C ARG A 30 4.30 4.24 12.50
N LEU A 31 3.44 4.26 11.51
CA LEU A 31 2.15 3.57 11.59
C LEU A 31 2.30 2.05 11.59
N THR A 32 3.25 1.51 10.83
CA THR A 32 3.49 0.07 10.84
C THR A 32 4.03 -0.38 12.20
N GLN A 33 4.91 0.39 12.82
CA GLN A 33 5.43 0.06 14.14
C GLN A 33 4.36 0.13 15.23
N GLU A 34 3.43 1.06 15.10
CA GLU A 34 2.32 1.19 16.05
C GLU A 34 1.31 0.04 15.95
N ARG A 35 1.06 -0.47 14.76
CA ARG A 35 -0.06 -1.37 14.50
C ARG A 35 0.33 -2.81 14.19
N LEU A 36 1.58 -3.05 13.84
CA LEU A 36 2.10 -4.38 13.54
C LEU A 36 3.28 -4.67 14.45
N LYS A 37 3.66 -5.94 14.56
CA LYS A 37 4.75 -6.38 15.44
C LYS A 37 5.69 -7.31 14.72
N GLY A 38 6.96 -7.29 15.15
CA GLY A 38 7.96 -8.24 14.68
C GLY A 38 8.17 -8.18 13.19
N VAL A 39 8.18 -9.34 12.57
CA VAL A 39 8.44 -9.47 11.13
C VAL A 39 7.36 -8.80 10.28
N ASN A 40 6.11 -8.79 10.76
CA ASN A 40 5.03 -8.13 10.03
C ASN A 40 5.24 -6.62 9.96
N ALA A 41 5.71 -6.00 11.04
CA ALA A 41 6.01 -4.56 11.07
C ALA A 41 7.15 -4.23 10.11
N GLN A 42 8.21 -5.03 10.15
CA GLN A 42 9.39 -4.83 9.33
C GLN A 42 9.07 -4.98 7.83
N ARG A 43 8.40 -6.08 7.49
CA ARG A 43 8.02 -6.33 6.09
C ARG A 43 6.99 -5.33 5.59
N GLY A 44 6.04 -4.98 6.45
CA GLY A 44 5.03 -3.99 6.11
C GLY A 44 5.63 -2.63 5.83
N ALA A 45 6.56 -2.17 6.67
CA ALA A 45 7.23 -0.90 6.46
C ALA A 45 8.02 -0.88 5.16
N GLN A 46 8.74 -1.96 4.86
CA GLN A 46 9.49 -2.08 3.60
C GLN A 46 8.56 -2.03 2.39
N LEU A 47 7.46 -2.76 2.45
CA LEU A 47 6.50 -2.79 1.35
C LEU A 47 5.86 -1.40 1.13
N LEU A 48 5.41 -0.76 2.18
CA LEU A 48 4.80 0.57 2.05
C LEU A 48 5.80 1.60 1.55
N CYS A 49 7.04 1.57 2.01
CA CYS A 49 8.07 2.49 1.52
C CYS A 49 8.35 2.28 0.03
N SER A 50 8.39 1.02 -0.42
CA SER A 50 8.56 0.70 -1.84
C SER A 50 7.38 1.21 -2.67
N ILE A 51 6.16 1.08 -2.16
CA ILE A 51 4.97 1.60 -2.83
C ILE A 51 5.06 3.12 -2.94
N ILE A 52 5.43 3.80 -1.87
CA ILE A 52 5.52 5.26 -1.85
C ILE A 52 6.58 5.75 -2.84
N GLU A 53 7.75 5.11 -2.88
CA GLU A 53 8.82 5.46 -3.81
C GLU A 53 8.42 5.28 -5.27
N ASN A 54 7.51 4.35 -5.54
CA ASN A 54 7.08 4.01 -6.90
C ASN A 54 5.63 4.38 -7.16
N LEU A 55 5.09 5.31 -6.38
CA LEU A 55 3.66 5.62 -6.41
C LEU A 55 3.20 6.08 -7.79
N ASP A 56 3.96 6.94 -8.44
CA ASP A 56 3.60 7.45 -9.76
C ASP A 56 3.56 6.33 -10.80
N ALA A 57 4.52 5.41 -10.75
CA ALA A 57 4.54 4.26 -11.65
C ALA A 57 3.36 3.33 -11.40
N ILE A 58 3.03 3.09 -10.12
CA ILE A 58 1.89 2.25 -9.75
C ILE A 58 0.58 2.88 -10.23
N ASP A 59 0.39 4.16 -9.98
CA ASP A 59 -0.82 4.87 -10.39
C ASP A 59 -0.95 4.93 -11.91
N SER A 60 0.17 5.09 -12.62
CA SER A 60 0.18 5.04 -14.08
C SER A 60 -0.26 3.68 -14.60
N SER A 61 0.18 2.60 -13.96
CA SER A 61 -0.25 1.25 -14.33
C SER A 61 -1.75 1.07 -14.15
N ILE A 62 -2.31 1.60 -13.06
CA ILE A 62 -3.75 1.54 -12.80
C ILE A 62 -4.51 2.31 -13.88
N ASN A 63 -4.04 3.52 -14.20
CA ASN A 63 -4.69 4.38 -15.19
C ASN A 63 -4.66 3.78 -16.59
N GLU A 64 -3.58 3.11 -16.96
CA GLU A 64 -3.46 2.46 -18.27
C GLU A 64 -4.44 1.30 -18.43
N LYS A 65 -4.64 0.53 -17.36
CA LYS A 65 -5.43 -0.70 -17.44
C LYS A 65 -6.91 -0.49 -17.14
N SER A 66 -7.27 0.62 -16.51
CA SER A 66 -8.65 0.91 -16.18
C SER A 66 -9.24 1.88 -17.20
N ARG A 67 -10.31 1.47 -17.84
CA ARG A 67 -11.03 2.34 -18.78
C ARG A 67 -12.04 3.24 -18.05
N SER A 68 -12.62 2.73 -16.97
CA SER A 68 -13.71 3.38 -16.27
C SER A 68 -13.27 4.13 -15.04
N TRP A 69 -12.19 3.69 -14.41
CA TRP A 69 -11.75 4.21 -13.11
C TRP A 69 -10.32 4.69 -13.19
N LYS A 70 -10.14 6.00 -13.22
CA LYS A 70 -8.81 6.61 -13.08
C LYS A 70 -8.54 6.84 -11.60
N THR A 71 -7.26 6.90 -11.22
CA THR A 71 -6.88 7.07 -9.82
C THR A 71 -7.53 8.29 -9.17
N GLY A 72 -7.70 9.37 -9.92
CA GLY A 72 -8.33 10.59 -9.42
C GLY A 72 -9.82 10.49 -9.18
N ARG A 73 -10.48 9.47 -9.73
CA ARG A 73 -11.93 9.26 -9.58
C ARG A 73 -12.26 8.03 -8.75
N MET A 74 -11.26 7.19 -8.50
CA MET A 74 -11.43 5.95 -7.77
C MET A 74 -11.70 6.24 -6.29
N PRO A 75 -12.65 5.54 -5.65
CA PRO A 75 -12.79 5.67 -4.20
C PRO A 75 -11.47 5.36 -3.51
N LYS A 76 -11.14 6.09 -2.45
CA LYS A 76 -9.84 5.96 -1.79
C LYS A 76 -9.59 4.56 -1.23
N VAL A 77 -10.64 3.88 -0.77
CA VAL A 77 -10.50 2.49 -0.29
C VAL A 77 -10.08 1.58 -1.44
N ASP A 78 -10.74 1.69 -2.59
CA ASP A 78 -10.41 0.89 -3.76
C ASP A 78 -8.99 1.17 -4.25
N LEU A 79 -8.59 2.44 -4.23
CA LEU A 79 -7.24 2.83 -4.62
C LEU A 79 -6.19 2.24 -3.68
N ALA A 80 -6.45 2.24 -2.37
CA ALA A 80 -5.56 1.62 -1.40
C ALA A 80 -5.39 0.12 -1.65
N ILE A 81 -6.50 -0.57 -1.94
CA ILE A 81 -6.48 -2.00 -2.26
C ILE A 81 -5.65 -2.27 -3.51
N MET A 82 -5.85 -1.48 -4.56
CA MET A 82 -5.12 -1.64 -5.82
C MET A 82 -3.64 -1.36 -5.66
N ARG A 83 -3.30 -0.30 -4.94
CA ARG A 83 -1.90 0.06 -4.68
C ARG A 83 -1.19 -1.04 -3.89
N LEU A 84 -1.85 -1.56 -2.86
CA LEU A 84 -1.27 -2.64 -2.06
C LEU A 84 -1.06 -3.91 -2.90
N ALA A 85 -2.07 -4.30 -3.67
CA ALA A 85 -1.99 -5.51 -4.51
C ALA A 85 -0.84 -5.41 -5.52
N ILE A 86 -0.72 -4.28 -6.21
CA ILE A 86 0.37 -4.08 -7.17
C ILE A 86 1.72 -4.06 -6.46
N GLY A 87 1.79 -3.40 -5.31
CA GLY A 87 3.02 -3.37 -4.51
C GLY A 87 3.45 -4.75 -4.08
N GLU A 88 2.52 -5.59 -3.62
CA GLU A 88 2.82 -6.97 -3.23
C GLU A 88 3.39 -7.77 -4.41
N ILE A 89 2.79 -7.64 -5.58
CA ILE A 89 3.26 -8.36 -6.76
C ILE A 89 4.66 -7.92 -7.17
N ARG A 90 4.94 -6.63 -7.11
CA ARG A 90 6.21 -6.06 -7.59
C ARG A 90 7.34 -6.13 -6.58
N PHE A 91 7.05 -6.00 -5.29
CA PHE A 91 8.08 -5.76 -4.28
C PHE A 91 8.11 -6.77 -3.15
N ASP A 92 7.11 -7.63 -3.00
CA ASP A 92 7.08 -8.63 -1.93
C ASP A 92 7.40 -10.01 -2.49
N ASP A 93 8.63 -10.47 -2.26
CA ASP A 93 9.12 -11.75 -2.78
C ASP A 93 8.40 -12.95 -2.18
N THR A 94 7.70 -12.76 -1.07
CA THR A 94 6.99 -13.86 -0.40
C THR A 94 5.60 -14.10 -0.96
N VAL A 95 5.13 -13.24 -1.86
CA VAL A 95 3.82 -13.38 -2.49
C VAL A 95 3.97 -14.12 -3.82
N PRO A 96 3.21 -15.21 -4.05
CA PRO A 96 3.22 -15.89 -5.36
C PRO A 96 2.72 -14.97 -6.46
N GLN A 97 3.43 -15.01 -7.57
CA GLN A 97 3.07 -14.20 -8.74
C GLN A 97 2.22 -14.97 -9.72
#